data_3375fb68c839c7edfb9693925fa44656
#
_entry.id   3375fb68c839c7edfb9693925fa44656
#
_cell.length_a   1.000
_cell.length_b   1.000
_cell.length_c   1.000
_cell.angle_alpha   90.00
_cell.angle_beta   90.00
_cell.angle_gamma   90.00
#
_symmetry.space_group_name_H-M   'P 1'
#
loop_
_entity.id
_entity.type
_entity.pdbx_description
1 polymer ?
#
loop_
_entity_poly.entity_id
_entity_poly.type
_entity_poly.pdbx_seq_one_letter_code
_entity_poly.pdbx_strand_id
1 'polypeptide(L)'
;MSLSLNVLAAIGIALPLTQKYYREAILAYVAVCALGGIFANIHILPFVLIGGAYTILTIFMDDKKDKIKWYFAYPIKLVYACFVFFVLYYLTNIFIVNFEALNISTENKGLLYFLLNLMFVCIFFIYDALLLWGYKWSVPYVERIVRNLK
;
A
#
# COMPACT_ATOMS: atom_id res chain seq x y z
N MET A 1 -16.04 -3.29 2.68
CA MET A 1 -15.63 -2.09 1.90
C MET A 1 -15.18 -2.58 0.53
N SER A 2 -15.65 -2.01 -0.56
CA SER A 2 -15.28 -2.50 -1.90
C SER A 2 -13.84 -2.11 -2.24
N LEU A 3 -13.15 -2.95 -3.00
CA LEU A 3 -11.77 -2.70 -3.45
C LEU A 3 -11.66 -1.34 -4.18
N SER A 4 -12.71 -0.95 -4.89
CA SER A 4 -12.80 0.33 -5.59
C SER A 4 -12.71 1.55 -4.66
N LEU A 5 -13.32 1.50 -3.47
CA LEU A 5 -13.20 2.57 -2.48
C LEU A 5 -11.79 2.72 -1.93
N ASN A 6 -11.10 1.60 -1.71
CA ASN A 6 -9.71 1.62 -1.27
C ASN A 6 -8.79 2.26 -2.33
N VAL A 7 -9.01 1.95 -3.60
CA VAL A 7 -8.27 2.55 -4.72
C VAL A 7 -8.55 4.05 -4.84
N LEU A 8 -9.81 4.47 -4.76
CA LEU A 8 -10.17 5.89 -4.78
C LEU A 8 -9.55 6.68 -3.62
N ALA A 9 -9.56 6.10 -2.41
CA ALA A 9 -8.93 6.72 -1.25
C ALA A 9 -7.40 6.82 -1.41
N ALA A 10 -6.75 5.80 -1.98
CA ALA A 10 -5.32 5.84 -2.28
C ALA A 10 -4.97 6.92 -3.32
N ILE A 11 -5.79 7.09 -4.35
CA ILE A 11 -5.65 8.18 -5.34
C ILE A 11 -5.83 9.54 -4.65
N GLY A 12 -6.81 9.68 -3.75
CA GLY A 12 -7.03 10.91 -2.99
C GLY A 12 -5.81 11.32 -2.15
N ILE A 13 -5.09 10.35 -1.56
CA ILE A 13 -3.84 10.58 -0.82
C ILE A 13 -2.68 10.91 -1.78
N ALA A 14 -2.66 10.32 -2.97
CA ALA A 14 -1.61 10.56 -3.95
C ALA A 14 -1.67 11.98 -4.55
N LEU A 15 -2.86 12.59 -4.65
CA LEU A 15 -3.02 13.93 -5.23
C LEU A 15 -2.20 15.02 -4.53
N PRO A 16 -2.25 15.21 -3.20
CA PRO A 16 -1.39 16.17 -2.51
C PRO A 16 0.11 15.87 -2.68
N LEU A 17 0.48 14.58 -2.79
CA LEU A 17 1.87 14.18 -2.97
C LEU A 17 2.44 14.62 -4.33
N THR A 18 1.63 14.74 -5.38
CA THR A 18 2.08 15.28 -6.69
C THR A 18 2.57 16.72 -6.59
N GLN A 19 2.07 17.49 -5.62
CA GLN A 19 2.47 18.86 -5.32
C GLN A 19 3.52 18.93 -4.20
N LYS A 20 4.07 17.78 -3.75
CA LYS A 20 5.00 17.66 -2.61
C LYS A 20 4.43 18.17 -1.27
N TYR A 21 3.11 18.23 -1.14
CA TYR A 21 2.42 18.59 0.11
C TYR A 21 2.29 17.36 1.02
N TYR A 22 3.42 16.94 1.60
CA TYR A 22 3.47 15.74 2.45
C TYR A 22 2.61 15.86 3.71
N ARG A 23 2.51 17.06 4.30
CA ARG A 23 1.71 17.29 5.52
C ARG A 23 0.23 17.05 5.24
N GLU A 24 -0.28 17.59 4.14
CA GLU A 24 -1.66 17.45 3.70
C GLU A 24 -1.98 16.00 3.34
N ALA A 25 -1.05 15.30 2.70
CA ALA A 25 -1.20 13.87 2.40
C ALA A 25 -1.29 13.02 3.68
N ILE A 26 -0.44 13.31 4.69
CA ILE A 26 -0.48 12.61 5.99
C ILE A 26 -1.77 12.93 6.73
N LEU A 27 -2.22 14.18 6.75
CA LEU A 27 -3.49 14.57 7.38
C LEU A 27 -4.68 13.88 6.71
N ALA A 28 -4.72 13.86 5.36
CA ALA A 28 -5.75 13.15 4.61
C ALA A 28 -5.74 11.65 4.94
N TYR A 29 -4.55 11.04 5.01
CA TYR A 29 -4.40 9.63 5.38
C TYR A 29 -4.94 9.35 6.79
N VAL A 30 -4.57 10.17 7.78
CA VAL A 30 -5.05 10.03 9.17
C VAL A 30 -6.56 10.19 9.24
N ALA A 31 -7.13 11.17 8.52
CA ALA A 31 -8.58 11.38 8.47
C ALA A 31 -9.30 10.16 7.86
N VAL A 32 -8.79 9.61 6.76
CA VAL A 32 -9.37 8.41 6.13
C VAL A 32 -9.25 7.19 7.05
N CYS A 33 -8.12 7.04 7.76
CA CYS A 33 -7.94 5.96 8.73
C CYS A 33 -8.92 6.08 9.90
N ALA A 34 -9.13 7.29 10.44
CA ALA A 34 -10.07 7.52 11.54
C ALA A 34 -11.52 7.22 11.11
N LEU A 35 -11.96 7.78 9.99
CA LEU A 35 -13.31 7.55 9.46
C LEU A 35 -13.51 6.07 9.08
N GLY A 36 -12.55 5.50 8.37
CA GLY A 36 -12.65 4.11 7.94
C GLY A 36 -12.57 3.13 9.11
N GLY A 37 -11.84 3.45 10.19
CA GLY A 37 -11.80 2.66 11.41
C GLY A 37 -13.18 2.57 12.09
N ILE A 38 -13.94 3.66 12.07
CA ILE A 38 -15.30 3.69 12.62
C ILE A 38 -16.28 2.84 11.79
N PHE A 39 -16.18 2.92 10.45
CA PHE A 39 -17.18 2.29 9.57
C PHE A 39 -16.76 0.91 9.04
N ALA A 40 -15.48 0.66 8.83
CA ALA A 40 -15.00 -0.56 8.19
C ALA A 40 -14.34 -1.55 9.17
N ASN A 41 -14.15 -1.16 10.43
CA ASN A 41 -13.53 -2.00 11.45
C ASN A 41 -12.19 -2.59 10.94
N ILE A 42 -11.92 -3.87 11.20
CA ILE A 42 -10.66 -4.56 10.82
C ILE A 42 -10.42 -4.59 9.28
N HIS A 43 -11.49 -4.51 8.49
CA HIS A 43 -11.41 -4.53 7.02
C HIS A 43 -10.71 -3.31 6.39
N ILE A 44 -10.41 -2.27 7.17
CA ILE A 44 -9.62 -1.12 6.72
C ILE A 44 -8.11 -1.42 6.72
N LEU A 45 -7.64 -2.45 7.42
CA LEU A 45 -6.21 -2.73 7.58
C LEU A 45 -5.44 -2.84 6.24
N PRO A 46 -5.93 -3.51 5.20
CA PRO A 46 -5.24 -3.53 3.91
C PRO A 46 -5.05 -2.12 3.33
N PHE A 47 -6.06 -1.24 3.47
CA PHE A 47 -5.94 0.15 3.04
C PHE A 47 -4.93 0.92 3.88
N VAL A 48 -4.98 0.80 5.20
CA VAL A 48 -4.07 1.50 6.11
C VAL A 48 -2.61 1.15 5.80
N LEU A 49 -2.33 -0.14 5.61
CA LEU A 49 -0.96 -0.61 5.41
C LEU A 49 -0.49 -0.44 3.96
N ILE A 50 -1.31 -0.80 2.97
CA ILE A 50 -0.90 -0.82 1.57
C ILE A 50 -1.31 0.47 0.85
N GLY A 51 -2.58 0.85 0.93
CA GLY A 51 -3.12 1.97 0.17
C GLY A 51 -2.64 3.34 0.66
N GLY A 52 -2.42 3.52 1.96
CA GLY A 52 -2.05 4.80 2.55
C GLY A 52 -0.59 4.90 2.94
N ALA A 53 -0.18 4.20 4.01
CA ALA A 53 1.17 4.32 4.55
C ALA A 53 2.26 3.97 3.52
N TYR A 54 2.06 2.89 2.76
CA TYR A 54 3.02 2.49 1.73
C TYR A 54 3.10 3.47 0.57
N THR A 55 1.97 4.01 0.13
CA THR A 55 1.92 5.02 -0.93
C THR A 55 2.75 6.25 -0.57
N ILE A 56 2.56 6.78 0.65
CA ILE A 56 3.33 7.93 1.15
C ILE A 56 4.81 7.59 1.21
N LEU A 57 5.16 6.44 1.76
CA LEU A 57 6.55 5.98 1.90
C LEU A 57 7.23 5.83 0.55
N THR A 58 6.59 5.17 -0.42
CA THR A 58 7.16 4.92 -1.75
C THR A 58 7.37 6.21 -2.53
N ILE A 59 6.39 7.12 -2.53
CA ILE A 59 6.51 8.42 -3.22
C ILE A 59 7.59 9.27 -2.55
N PHE A 60 7.65 9.31 -1.23
CA PHE A 60 8.70 10.00 -0.51
C PHE A 60 10.11 9.48 -0.84
N MET A 61 10.25 8.15 -0.99
CA MET A 61 11.52 7.55 -1.39
C MET A 61 11.87 7.84 -2.86
N ASP A 62 10.87 7.87 -3.75
CA ASP A 62 11.07 8.21 -5.17
C ASP A 62 11.50 9.68 -5.33
N ASP A 63 10.89 10.61 -4.61
CA ASP A 63 11.24 12.03 -4.61
C ASP A 63 12.64 12.32 -4.05
N LYS A 64 13.14 11.43 -3.17
CA LYS A 64 14.48 11.56 -2.58
C LYS A 64 15.51 10.60 -3.18
N LYS A 65 15.33 10.15 -4.40
CA LYS A 65 16.25 9.22 -5.10
C LYS A 65 17.70 9.66 -5.09
N ASP A 66 17.95 10.96 -5.18
CA ASP A 66 19.34 11.51 -5.15
C ASP A 66 20.03 11.26 -3.81
N LYS A 67 19.26 11.11 -2.72
CA LYS A 67 19.77 10.86 -1.36
C LYS A 67 19.68 9.40 -0.95
N ILE A 68 18.66 8.67 -1.40
CA ILE A 68 18.41 7.28 -1.06
C ILE A 68 18.78 6.42 -2.25
N LYS A 69 19.94 5.77 -2.15
CA LYS A 69 20.40 4.87 -3.20
C LYS A 69 19.45 3.69 -3.33
N TRP A 70 19.23 3.22 -4.56
CA TRP A 70 18.27 2.17 -4.90
C TRP A 70 18.44 0.87 -4.08
N TYR A 71 19.69 0.49 -3.75
CA TYR A 71 19.96 -0.72 -2.96
C TYR A 71 19.60 -0.60 -1.46
N PHE A 72 19.29 0.60 -0.96
CA PHE A 72 18.66 0.78 0.35
C PHE A 72 17.13 0.79 0.25
N ALA A 73 16.59 1.31 -0.84
CA ALA A 73 15.15 1.40 -1.03
C ALA A 73 14.49 0.01 -1.15
N TYR A 74 15.09 -0.92 -1.92
CA TYR A 74 14.53 -2.25 -2.11
C TYR A 74 14.45 -3.10 -0.84
N PRO A 75 15.52 -3.20 0.00
CA PRO A 75 15.43 -3.90 1.28
C PRO A 75 14.36 -3.34 2.22
N ILE A 76 14.22 -2.01 2.28
CA ILE A 76 13.19 -1.37 3.11
C ILE A 76 11.79 -1.78 2.64
N LYS A 77 11.54 -1.74 1.34
CA LYS A 77 10.27 -2.18 0.74
C LYS A 77 9.99 -3.66 0.99
N LEU A 78 11.02 -4.51 0.91
CA LEU A 78 10.90 -5.95 1.16
C LEU A 78 10.56 -6.21 2.64
N VAL A 79 11.27 -5.57 3.57
CA VAL A 79 10.96 -5.69 5.01
C VAL A 79 9.55 -5.20 5.29
N TYR A 80 9.14 -4.09 4.67
CA TYR A 80 7.78 -3.58 4.80
C TYR A 80 6.74 -4.57 4.27
N ALA A 81 6.96 -5.18 3.09
CA ALA A 81 6.06 -6.18 2.52
C ALA A 81 5.91 -7.41 3.44
N CYS A 82 7.02 -7.93 3.99
CA CYS A 82 6.99 -9.02 4.95
C CYS A 82 6.24 -8.65 6.24
N PHE A 83 6.44 -7.44 6.74
CA PHE A 83 5.72 -6.92 7.90
C PHE A 83 4.22 -6.83 7.64
N VAL A 84 3.82 -6.28 6.51
CA VAL A 84 2.40 -6.18 6.11
C VAL A 84 1.77 -7.55 5.98
N PHE A 85 2.48 -8.51 5.35
CA PHE A 85 2.00 -9.88 5.25
C PHE A 85 1.79 -10.51 6.63
N PHE A 86 2.76 -10.34 7.54
CA PHE A 86 2.66 -10.83 8.91
C PHE A 86 1.43 -10.26 9.62
N VAL A 87 1.22 -8.95 9.56
CA VAL A 87 0.07 -8.29 10.19
C VAL A 87 -1.24 -8.78 9.58
N LEU A 88 -1.34 -8.85 8.26
CA LEU A 88 -2.54 -9.33 7.59
C LEU A 88 -2.81 -10.81 7.88
N TYR A 89 -1.79 -11.64 7.92
CA TYR A 89 -1.92 -13.06 8.19
C TYR A 89 -2.44 -13.34 9.61
N TYR A 90 -1.86 -12.66 10.62
CA TYR A 90 -2.20 -12.93 12.02
C TYR A 90 -3.42 -12.17 12.53
N LEU A 91 -3.64 -10.93 12.09
CA LEU A 91 -4.74 -10.11 12.63
C LEU A 91 -6.05 -10.29 11.90
N THR A 92 -6.04 -10.57 10.60
CA THR A 92 -7.27 -10.57 9.83
C THR A 92 -7.87 -11.95 9.61
N ASN A 93 -7.13 -13.02 9.89
CA ASN A 93 -7.51 -14.40 9.54
C ASN A 93 -8.02 -14.55 8.08
N ILE A 94 -7.81 -13.51 7.26
CA ILE A 94 -8.35 -13.46 5.88
C ILE A 94 -7.84 -14.64 5.06
N PHE A 95 -6.59 -15.07 5.34
CA PHE A 95 -5.98 -16.18 4.62
C PHE A 95 -6.30 -17.53 5.24
N ILE A 96 -6.58 -17.61 6.54
CA ILE A 96 -6.79 -18.89 7.26
C ILE A 96 -8.14 -19.48 6.92
N VAL A 97 -9.20 -18.67 6.88
CA VAL A 97 -10.58 -19.14 6.63
C VAL A 97 -10.74 -19.79 5.26
N ASN A 98 -9.99 -19.34 4.26
CA ASN A 98 -10.10 -19.89 2.90
C ASN A 98 -9.25 -21.14 2.68
N PHE A 99 -8.24 -21.42 3.50
CA PHE A 99 -7.36 -22.59 3.30
C PHE A 99 -7.95 -23.88 3.86
N GLU A 100 -8.70 -23.82 4.95
CA GLU A 100 -9.48 -24.96 5.44
C GLU A 100 -10.56 -25.37 4.44
N ALA A 101 -11.18 -24.38 3.76
CA ALA A 101 -12.16 -24.63 2.72
C ALA A 101 -11.56 -25.26 1.44
N LEU A 102 -10.27 -25.05 1.16
CA LEU A 102 -9.57 -25.62 0.01
C LEU A 102 -9.03 -27.05 0.26
N ASN A 103 -9.27 -27.61 1.46
CA ASN A 103 -8.85 -28.98 1.82
C ASN A 103 -7.35 -29.27 1.54
N ILE A 104 -6.51 -28.23 1.59
CA ILE A 104 -5.06 -28.37 1.46
C ILE A 104 -4.53 -28.90 2.79
N SER A 105 -4.52 -30.21 2.93
CA SER A 105 -3.84 -30.92 4.01
C SER A 105 -2.33 -30.81 3.78
N THR A 106 -1.73 -29.69 4.13
CA THR A 106 -0.29 -29.54 4.11
C THR A 106 0.26 -30.00 5.46
N GLU A 107 0.97 -31.11 5.46
CA GLU A 107 1.72 -31.59 6.63
C GLU A 107 2.71 -30.56 7.19
N ASN A 108 3.11 -29.56 6.37
CA ASN A 108 4.05 -28.51 6.70
C ASN A 108 3.43 -27.11 6.64
N LYS A 109 2.79 -26.67 7.73
CA LYS A 109 2.26 -25.30 7.88
C LYS A 109 3.31 -24.21 7.63
N GLY A 110 4.57 -24.47 7.97
CA GLY A 110 5.68 -23.53 7.75
C GLY A 110 6.01 -23.32 6.27
N LEU A 111 5.97 -24.36 5.47
CA LEU A 111 6.21 -24.28 4.02
C LEU A 111 5.08 -23.52 3.32
N LEU A 112 3.84 -23.76 3.74
CA LEU A 112 2.69 -23.03 3.23
C LEU A 112 2.81 -21.52 3.53
N TYR A 113 3.15 -21.15 4.77
CA TYR A 113 3.37 -19.76 5.17
C TYR A 113 4.46 -19.11 4.31
N PHE A 114 5.58 -19.80 4.08
CA PHE A 114 6.69 -19.29 3.27
C PHE A 114 6.27 -19.05 1.80
N LEU A 115 5.55 -20.00 1.19
CA LEU A 115 5.06 -19.88 -0.19
C LEU A 115 4.07 -18.71 -0.34
N LEU A 116 3.16 -18.55 0.63
CA LEU A 116 2.21 -17.42 0.64
C LEU A 116 2.92 -16.09 0.80
N ASN A 117 3.91 -16.02 1.68
CA ASN A 117 4.71 -14.80 1.85
C ASN A 117 5.45 -14.46 0.56
N LEU A 118 6.08 -15.42 -0.10
CA LEU A 118 6.77 -15.24 -1.38
C LEU A 118 5.82 -14.71 -2.46
N MET A 119 4.64 -15.32 -2.59
CA MET A 119 3.62 -14.90 -3.54
C MET A 119 3.12 -13.49 -3.24
N PHE A 120 2.89 -13.17 -1.97
CA PHE A 120 2.49 -11.83 -1.54
C PHE A 120 3.55 -10.79 -1.87
N VAL A 121 4.83 -11.07 -1.61
CA VAL A 121 5.95 -10.18 -1.94
C VAL A 121 6.03 -9.92 -3.45
N CYS A 122 5.85 -10.94 -4.30
CA CYS A 122 5.82 -10.76 -5.76
C CYS A 122 4.68 -9.81 -6.17
N ILE A 123 3.46 -10.04 -5.67
CA ILE A 123 2.30 -9.18 -5.95
C ILE A 123 2.55 -7.75 -5.44
N PHE A 124 3.18 -7.63 -4.28
CA PHE A 124 3.48 -6.33 -3.68
C PHE A 124 4.47 -5.51 -4.52
N PHE A 125 5.49 -6.13 -5.11
CA PHE A 125 6.41 -5.44 -6.04
C PHE A 125 5.74 -5.04 -7.35
N ILE A 126 4.80 -5.84 -7.87
CA ILE A 126 3.98 -5.46 -9.02
C ILE A 126 3.14 -4.22 -8.67
N TYR A 127 2.51 -4.23 -7.51
CA TYR A 127 1.75 -3.07 -7.00
C TYR A 127 2.63 -1.82 -6.87
N ASP A 128 3.86 -1.94 -6.32
CA ASP A 128 4.82 -0.85 -6.20
C ASP A 128 5.17 -0.23 -7.56
N ALA A 129 5.43 -1.07 -8.56
CA ALA A 129 5.72 -0.61 -9.92
C ALA A 129 4.52 0.13 -10.54
N LEU A 130 3.31 -0.42 -10.40
CA LEU A 130 2.08 0.19 -10.89
C LEU A 130 1.79 1.53 -10.19
N LEU A 131 2.00 1.60 -8.89
CA LEU A 131 1.82 2.82 -8.10
C LEU A 131 2.76 3.93 -8.55
N LEU A 132 4.05 3.63 -8.71
CA LEU A 132 5.05 4.59 -9.18
C LEU A 132 4.79 5.02 -10.62
N TRP A 133 4.38 4.09 -11.49
CA TRP A 133 4.02 4.41 -12.86
C TRP A 133 2.81 5.35 -12.90
N GLY A 134 1.73 5.03 -12.18
CA GLY A 134 0.54 5.86 -12.08
C GLY A 134 0.82 7.24 -11.48
N TYR A 135 1.64 7.31 -10.43
CA TYR A 135 2.07 8.57 -9.84
C TYR A 135 2.80 9.46 -10.87
N LYS A 136 3.82 8.94 -11.54
CA LYS A 136 4.58 9.69 -12.55
C LYS A 136 3.72 10.16 -13.72
N TRP A 137 2.73 9.35 -14.08
CA TRP A 137 1.79 9.72 -15.14
C TRP A 137 0.82 10.81 -14.69
N SER A 138 0.40 10.83 -13.43
CA SER A 138 -0.54 11.82 -12.89
C SER A 138 0.08 13.21 -12.63
N VAL A 139 1.37 13.30 -12.30
CA VAL A 139 2.07 14.56 -11.98
C VAL A 139 1.85 15.64 -13.05
N PRO A 140 2.13 15.42 -14.35
CA PRO A 140 2.00 16.47 -15.37
C PRO A 140 0.54 16.94 -15.56
N TYR A 141 -0.44 16.07 -15.33
CA TYR A 141 -1.85 16.44 -15.42
C TYR A 141 -2.26 17.35 -14.28
N VAL A 142 -1.87 17.01 -13.06
CA VAL A 142 -2.18 17.82 -11.86
C VAL A 142 -1.49 19.19 -11.96
N GLU A 143 -0.22 19.25 -12.37
CA GLU A 143 0.50 20.50 -12.57
C GLU A 143 -0.18 21.40 -13.61
N ARG A 144 -0.70 20.84 -14.70
CA ARG A 144 -1.44 21.57 -15.73
C ARG A 144 -2.72 22.16 -15.17
N ILE A 145 -3.48 21.38 -14.40
CA ILE A 145 -4.73 21.85 -13.75
C ILE A 145 -4.44 23.00 -12.79
N VAL A 146 -3.46 22.82 -11.90
CA VAL A 146 -3.09 23.85 -10.91
C VAL A 146 -2.59 25.14 -11.56
N ARG A 147 -1.85 25.03 -12.67
CA ARG A 147 -1.39 26.20 -13.43
C ARG A 147 -2.54 26.97 -14.08
N ASN A 148 -3.58 26.30 -14.50
CA ASN A 148 -4.76 26.93 -15.12
C ASN A 148 -5.70 27.57 -14.08
N LEU A 149 -5.54 27.26 -12.80
CA LEU A 149 -6.33 27.82 -11.70
C LEU A 149 -5.68 29.07 -11.05
N LYS A 150 -4.43 29.37 -11.39
CA LYS A 150 -3.71 30.59 -10.99
C LYS A 150 -3.78 31.65 -12.08
#